data_0d83ee1c22f4eccd81cf942d8e4fac96
#
_entry.id   0d83ee1c22f4eccd81cf942d8e4fac96
#
_cell.length_a   1.000
_cell.length_b   1.000
_cell.length_c   1.000
_cell.angle_alpha   90.00
_cell.angle_beta   90.00
_cell.angle_gamma   90.00
#
_symmetry.space_group_name_H-M   'P 1'
#
loop_
_entity.id
_entity.type
_entity.pdbx_description
1 polymer ?
#
loop_
_entity_poly.entity_id
_entity_poly.type
_entity_poly.pdbx_seq_one_letter_code
_entity_poly.pdbx_strand_id
1 'polypeptide(L)'
;IGRGRGNAGQRRVTVCECLDERVDASAFRLEDFGFTNDDVALWAPAFDVLSAMATHVVGVLEDFNGGHVWELGLLYHEQRHIRDILWLLKRVYEDEATMREHYDNGMAASHLAALEDAAEDRVVTWRDPGDLPDAVESIP
;
A
#
# COMPACT_ATOMS: atom_id res chain seq x y z
N ILE A 1 3.57 0.44 0.69
CA ILE A 1 2.69 1.60 0.98
C ILE A 1 1.70 1.22 2.09
N GLY A 2 1.30 2.15 2.95
CA GLY A 2 0.31 1.92 4.00
C GLY A 2 0.67 2.64 5.31
N ARG A 3 -0.15 2.44 6.37
CA ARG A 3 0.12 3.04 7.68
C ARG A 3 1.40 2.51 8.32
N GLY A 4 2.21 3.38 8.89
CA GLY A 4 3.48 3.03 9.53
C GLY A 4 3.39 2.63 11.00
N ARG A 5 2.23 2.81 11.68
CA ARG A 5 2.11 2.64 13.13
C ARG A 5 0.85 1.87 13.52
N GLY A 6 0.85 1.37 14.77
CA GLY A 6 -0.27 0.62 15.36
C GLY A 6 -0.52 -0.72 14.67
N ASN A 7 -1.71 -1.26 14.85
CA ASN A 7 -2.10 -2.56 14.28
C ASN A 7 -2.04 -2.58 12.74
N ALA A 8 -2.37 -1.47 12.08
CA ALA A 8 -2.28 -1.35 10.63
C ALA A 8 -0.82 -1.38 10.17
N GLY A 9 0.09 -0.72 10.89
CA GLY A 9 1.53 -0.82 10.65
C GLY A 9 2.05 -2.25 10.80
N GLN A 10 1.60 -2.97 11.83
CA GLN A 10 1.98 -4.36 12.05
C GLN A 10 1.51 -5.27 10.90
N ARG A 11 0.28 -5.08 10.39
CA ARG A 11 -0.22 -5.84 9.24
C ARG A 11 0.61 -5.59 7.97
N ARG A 12 1.06 -4.36 7.76
CA ARG A 12 2.00 -4.03 6.67
C ARG A 12 3.35 -4.74 6.85
N VAL A 13 3.83 -4.87 8.07
CA VAL A 13 5.02 -5.69 8.38
C VAL A 13 4.78 -7.14 7.99
N THR A 14 3.67 -7.74 8.41
CA THR A 14 3.30 -9.11 8.07
C THR A 14 3.26 -9.34 6.56
N VAL A 15 2.67 -8.43 5.79
CA VAL A 15 2.65 -8.53 4.31
C VAL A 15 4.08 -8.49 3.75
N CYS A 16 4.94 -7.62 4.26
CA CYS A 16 6.34 -7.54 3.82
C CYS A 16 7.09 -8.84 4.14
N GLU A 17 6.91 -9.39 5.34
CA GLU A 17 7.52 -10.66 5.75
C GLU A 17 7.04 -11.82 4.87
N CYS A 18 5.74 -11.95 4.62
CA CYS A 18 5.20 -12.98 3.73
C CYS A 18 5.76 -12.90 2.30
N LEU A 19 6.00 -11.70 1.79
CA LEU A 19 6.62 -11.51 0.48
C LEU A 19 8.12 -11.85 0.49
N ASP A 20 8.84 -11.47 1.55
CA ASP A 20 10.29 -11.67 1.67
C ASP A 20 10.66 -13.14 1.97
N GLU A 21 9.72 -13.94 2.50
CA GLU A 21 9.89 -15.38 2.70
C GLU A 21 9.88 -16.19 1.38
N ARG A 22 9.48 -15.58 0.26
CA ARG A 22 9.49 -16.24 -1.04
C ARG A 22 10.92 -16.42 -1.57
N VAL A 23 11.18 -17.54 -2.21
CA VAL A 23 12.52 -17.91 -2.71
C VAL A 23 13.07 -16.95 -3.75
N ASP A 24 12.20 -16.32 -4.52
CA ASP A 24 12.52 -15.48 -5.68
C ASP A 24 12.14 -14.00 -5.49
N ALA A 25 11.75 -13.60 -4.27
CA ALA A 25 11.38 -12.24 -3.94
C ALA A 25 12.30 -11.66 -2.87
N SER A 26 12.40 -10.35 -2.85
CA SER A 26 12.95 -9.58 -1.73
C SER A 26 12.05 -8.39 -1.50
N ALA A 27 11.44 -8.33 -0.33
CA ALA A 27 10.49 -7.30 0.03
C ALA A 27 11.07 -6.41 1.14
N PHE A 28 10.80 -5.11 1.03
CA PHE A 28 11.24 -4.14 2.02
C PHE A 28 10.25 -2.98 2.12
N ARG A 29 10.32 -2.28 3.22
CA ARG A 29 9.60 -1.04 3.47
C ARG A 29 10.60 0.12 3.49
N LEU A 30 10.12 1.33 3.26
CA LEU A 30 10.98 2.51 3.29
C LEU A 30 11.70 2.67 4.64
N GLU A 31 11.03 2.32 5.74
CA GLU A 31 11.60 2.37 7.09
C GLU A 31 12.77 1.41 7.33
N ASP A 32 12.86 0.35 6.55
CA ASP A 32 13.93 -0.66 6.68
C ASP A 32 15.32 -0.10 6.27
N PHE A 33 15.34 1.04 5.59
CA PHE A 33 16.58 1.75 5.23
C PHE A 33 17.12 2.68 6.34
N GLY A 34 16.51 2.66 7.52
CA GLY A 34 17.00 3.36 8.69
C GLY A 34 16.75 4.87 8.69
N PHE A 35 15.87 5.38 7.84
CA PHE A 35 15.44 6.78 7.87
C PHE A 35 14.73 7.12 9.18
N THR A 36 15.08 8.25 9.75
CA THR A 36 14.49 8.79 10.99
C THR A 36 13.61 10.01 10.70
N ASN A 37 12.96 10.54 11.73
CA ASN A 37 12.20 11.79 11.61
C ASN A 37 13.09 13.01 11.25
N ASP A 38 14.39 12.92 11.50
CA ASP A 38 15.35 13.97 11.13
C ASP A 38 15.70 13.94 9.63
N ASP A 39 15.42 12.82 8.96
CA ASP A 39 15.70 12.59 7.54
C ASP A 39 14.48 12.91 6.64
N VAL A 40 13.54 13.73 7.10
CA VAL A 40 12.27 14.05 6.39
C VAL A 40 12.49 14.42 4.92
N ALA A 41 13.54 15.17 4.61
CA ALA A 41 13.85 15.59 3.25
C ALA A 41 14.24 14.42 2.32
N LEU A 42 14.60 13.26 2.86
CA LEU A 42 15.04 12.10 2.09
C LEU A 42 13.90 11.11 1.80
N TRP A 43 12.78 11.17 2.53
CA TRP A 43 11.69 10.20 2.40
C TRP A 43 11.07 10.18 0.99
N ALA A 44 10.74 11.34 0.44
CA ALA A 44 10.15 11.42 -0.90
C ALA A 44 11.14 10.99 -2.01
N PRO A 45 12.39 11.50 -2.07
CA PRO A 45 13.37 11.02 -3.03
C PRO A 45 13.68 9.53 -2.92
N ALA A 46 13.74 8.98 -1.70
CA ALA A 46 13.95 7.55 -1.50
C ALA A 46 12.76 6.73 -2.00
N PHE A 47 11.53 7.18 -1.72
CA PHE A 47 10.34 6.55 -2.26
C PHE A 47 10.35 6.51 -3.80
N ASP A 48 10.68 7.63 -4.44
CA ASP A 48 10.76 7.71 -5.91
C ASP A 48 11.78 6.73 -6.49
N VAL A 49 12.99 6.71 -5.93
CA VAL A 49 14.06 5.82 -6.41
C VAL A 49 13.71 4.36 -6.19
N LEU A 50 13.25 3.99 -5.00
CA LEU A 50 12.94 2.61 -4.66
C LEU A 50 11.72 2.09 -5.44
N SER A 51 10.70 2.92 -5.63
CA SER A 51 9.54 2.56 -6.45
C SER A 51 9.92 2.34 -7.91
N ALA A 52 10.81 3.18 -8.44
CA ALA A 52 11.28 3.05 -9.82
C ALA A 52 12.15 1.79 -10.05
N MET A 53 12.75 1.25 -8.99
CA MET A 53 13.57 0.02 -9.05
C MET A 53 12.78 -1.24 -8.75
N ALA A 54 11.59 -1.12 -8.18
CA ALA A 54 10.77 -2.26 -7.77
C ALA A 54 10.13 -2.95 -8.98
N THR A 55 9.99 -4.28 -8.91
CA THR A 55 9.18 -5.04 -9.85
C THR A 55 7.69 -4.99 -9.49
N HIS A 56 7.39 -4.84 -8.19
CA HIS A 56 6.04 -4.67 -7.67
C HIS A 56 6.05 -3.63 -6.55
N VAL A 57 5.01 -2.82 -6.50
CA VAL A 57 4.73 -1.91 -5.39
C VAL A 57 3.44 -2.36 -4.73
N VAL A 58 3.48 -2.67 -3.44
CA VAL A 58 2.33 -3.21 -2.71
C VAL A 58 1.79 -2.18 -1.72
N GLY A 59 0.50 -1.87 -1.83
CA GLY A 59 -0.23 -1.01 -0.91
C GLY A 59 -1.16 -1.82 -0.01
N VAL A 60 -1.03 -1.65 1.31
CA VAL A 60 -1.95 -2.22 2.30
C VAL A 60 -2.86 -1.11 2.81
N LEU A 61 -4.10 -1.13 2.36
CA LEU A 61 -5.09 -0.08 2.61
C LEU A 61 -6.16 -0.55 3.56
N GLU A 62 -6.35 0.20 4.64
CA GLU A 62 -7.39 -0.06 5.65
C GLU A 62 -8.27 1.16 5.90
N ASP A 63 -7.74 2.34 5.63
CA ASP A 63 -8.42 3.62 5.80
C ASP A 63 -7.68 4.73 5.04
N PHE A 64 -8.22 5.93 5.09
CA PHE A 64 -7.56 7.14 4.56
C PHE A 64 -6.89 8.00 5.63
N ASN A 65 -6.51 7.41 6.77
CA ASN A 65 -5.81 8.10 7.84
C ASN A 65 -4.29 7.86 7.77
N GLY A 66 -3.54 8.81 7.27
CA GLY A 66 -2.08 8.75 7.28
C GLY A 66 -1.41 9.24 6.00
N GLY A 67 -0.08 9.22 6.02
CA GLY A 67 0.75 9.72 4.93
C GLY A 67 0.62 8.94 3.61
N HIS A 68 0.21 7.68 3.68
CA HIS A 68 0.03 6.83 2.49
C HIS A 68 -1.01 7.38 1.48
N VAL A 69 -1.92 8.24 1.91
CA VAL A 69 -2.85 8.94 1.01
C VAL A 69 -2.10 9.86 0.05
N TRP A 70 -1.03 10.49 0.51
CA TRP A 70 -0.15 11.31 -0.32
C TRP A 70 0.65 10.44 -1.31
N GLU A 71 1.14 9.28 -0.86
CA GLU A 71 1.83 8.31 -1.72
C GLU A 71 0.91 7.83 -2.85
N LEU A 72 -0.34 7.49 -2.54
CA LEU A 72 -1.35 7.11 -3.55
C LEU A 72 -1.65 8.24 -4.54
N GLY A 73 -1.75 9.48 -4.06
CA GLY A 73 -1.95 10.65 -4.92
C GLY A 73 -0.75 10.89 -5.87
N LEU A 74 0.46 10.74 -5.36
CA LEU A 74 1.70 10.84 -6.15
C LEU A 74 1.75 9.76 -7.24
N LEU A 75 1.44 8.52 -6.89
CA LEU A 75 1.38 7.41 -7.85
C LEU A 75 0.35 7.66 -8.95
N TYR A 76 -0.78 8.24 -8.60
CA TYR A 76 -1.82 8.56 -9.57
C TYR A 76 -1.38 9.63 -10.58
N HIS A 77 -0.71 10.69 -10.13
CA HIS A 77 -0.40 11.85 -10.98
C HIS A 77 0.95 11.75 -11.70
N GLU A 78 2.00 11.36 -11.02
CA GLU A 78 3.38 11.51 -11.51
C GLU A 78 4.02 10.20 -11.95
N GLN A 79 3.68 9.10 -11.29
CA GLN A 79 4.37 7.81 -11.43
C GLN A 79 3.55 6.81 -12.25
N ARG A 80 3.22 7.15 -13.49
CA ARG A 80 2.37 6.30 -14.35
C ARG A 80 2.88 4.86 -14.50
N HIS A 81 4.19 4.68 -14.62
CA HIS A 81 4.80 3.36 -14.74
C HIS A 81 4.63 2.50 -13.48
N ILE A 82 4.50 3.12 -12.30
CA ILE A 82 4.30 2.38 -11.05
C ILE A 82 2.86 1.86 -10.96
N ARG A 83 1.90 2.51 -11.59
CA ARG A 83 0.52 1.99 -11.65
C ARG A 83 0.45 0.61 -12.31
N ASP A 84 1.34 0.34 -13.26
CA ASP A 84 1.37 -0.94 -13.98
C ASP A 84 1.93 -2.08 -13.10
N ILE A 85 2.66 -1.75 -12.03
CA ILE A 85 3.26 -2.69 -11.08
C ILE A 85 2.64 -2.59 -9.67
N LEU A 86 1.62 -1.74 -9.50
CA LEU A 86 0.95 -1.52 -8.21
C LEU A 86 -0.05 -2.64 -7.92
N TRP A 87 0.06 -3.22 -6.74
CA TRP A 87 -0.90 -4.13 -6.13
C TRP A 87 -1.52 -3.49 -4.90
N LEU A 88 -2.83 -3.57 -4.77
CA LEU A 88 -3.58 -3.00 -3.65
C LEU A 88 -4.25 -4.10 -2.84
N LEU A 89 -3.79 -4.30 -1.61
CA LEU A 89 -4.46 -5.14 -0.61
C LEU A 89 -5.43 -4.27 0.18
N LYS A 90 -6.69 -4.21 -0.26
CA LYS A 90 -7.71 -3.33 0.28
C LYS A 90 -8.58 -4.04 1.31
N ARG A 91 -8.65 -3.48 2.52
CA ARG A 91 -9.57 -3.97 3.54
C ARG A 91 -11.02 -3.63 3.19
N VAL A 92 -11.90 -4.62 3.30
CA VAL A 92 -13.35 -4.47 3.17
C VAL A 92 -13.99 -4.71 4.53
N TYR A 93 -14.85 -3.81 4.95
CA TYR A 93 -15.60 -3.91 6.21
C TYR A 93 -16.98 -4.50 5.96
N GLU A 94 -17.63 -5.03 7.01
CA GLU A 94 -18.86 -5.79 6.90
C GLU A 94 -20.06 -4.96 6.41
N ASP A 95 -20.09 -3.68 6.79
CA ASP A 95 -21.19 -2.79 6.47
C ASP A 95 -20.73 -1.48 5.80
N GLU A 96 -21.66 -0.86 5.07
CA GLU A 96 -21.40 0.36 4.31
C GLU A 96 -21.09 1.57 5.21
N ALA A 97 -21.63 1.61 6.42
CA ALA A 97 -21.37 2.71 7.34
C ALA A 97 -19.92 2.68 7.83
N THR A 98 -19.44 1.51 8.21
CA THR A 98 -18.02 1.30 8.59
C THR A 98 -17.08 1.54 7.39
N MET A 99 -17.45 1.09 6.19
CA MET A 99 -16.68 1.41 4.98
C MET A 99 -16.55 2.92 4.78
N ARG A 100 -17.64 3.66 4.93
CA ARG A 100 -17.61 5.12 4.82
C ARG A 100 -16.76 5.78 5.91
N GLU A 101 -16.84 5.32 7.14
CA GLU A 101 -16.05 5.85 8.25
C GLU A 101 -14.53 5.76 7.96
N HIS A 102 -14.08 4.64 7.41
CA HIS A 102 -12.67 4.41 7.09
C HIS A 102 -12.20 5.08 5.80
N TYR A 103 -13.08 5.18 4.81
CA TYR A 103 -12.76 5.69 3.47
C TYR A 103 -13.48 7.00 3.10
N ASP A 104 -13.93 7.77 4.09
CA ASP A 104 -14.59 9.07 3.88
C ASP A 104 -13.60 10.23 3.73
N ASN A 105 -12.99 10.29 2.55
CA ASN A 105 -12.20 11.43 2.12
C ASN A 105 -12.36 11.56 0.60
N GLY A 106 -13.15 12.54 0.17
CA GLY A 106 -13.55 12.68 -1.23
C GLY A 106 -12.40 12.67 -2.24
N MET A 107 -11.29 13.35 -1.94
CA MET A 107 -10.12 13.37 -2.83
C MET A 107 -9.37 12.03 -2.81
N ALA A 108 -9.15 11.46 -1.63
CA ALA A 108 -8.49 10.16 -1.49
C ALA A 108 -9.35 9.04 -2.09
N ALA A 109 -10.67 9.09 -1.89
CA ALA A 109 -11.60 8.13 -2.49
C ALA A 109 -11.58 8.22 -4.03
N SER A 110 -11.53 9.42 -4.59
CA SER A 110 -11.42 9.62 -6.04
C SER A 110 -10.11 9.08 -6.61
N HIS A 111 -8.98 9.31 -5.92
CA HIS A 111 -7.69 8.78 -6.33
C HIS A 111 -7.65 7.25 -6.23
N LEU A 112 -8.18 6.69 -5.14
CA LEU A 112 -8.25 5.25 -4.98
C LEU A 112 -9.12 4.60 -6.05
N ALA A 113 -10.30 5.13 -6.33
CA ALA A 113 -11.18 4.62 -7.39
C ALA A 113 -10.49 4.62 -8.76
N ALA A 114 -9.75 5.68 -9.08
CA ALA A 114 -8.98 5.75 -10.33
C ALA A 114 -7.80 4.77 -10.37
N LEU A 115 -7.16 4.48 -9.23
CA LEU A 115 -6.12 3.46 -9.13
C LEU A 115 -6.70 2.05 -9.21
N GLU A 116 -7.86 1.81 -8.61
CA GLU A 116 -8.59 0.54 -8.71
C GLU A 116 -9.02 0.25 -10.15
N ASP A 117 -9.52 1.25 -10.86
CA ASP A 117 -9.87 1.14 -12.28
C ASP A 117 -8.64 0.83 -13.15
N ALA A 118 -7.52 1.49 -12.89
CA ALA A 118 -6.27 1.27 -13.62
C ALA A 118 -5.56 -0.06 -13.28
N ALA A 119 -5.85 -0.64 -12.13
CA ALA A 119 -5.22 -1.85 -11.62
C ALA A 119 -6.23 -2.97 -11.33
N GLU A 120 -7.30 -3.08 -12.13
CA GLU A 120 -8.47 -3.94 -11.89
C GLU A 120 -8.11 -5.36 -11.44
N ASP A 121 -7.16 -6.00 -12.11
CA ASP A 121 -6.71 -7.36 -11.81
C ASP A 121 -5.73 -7.44 -10.62
N ARG A 122 -5.34 -6.30 -10.05
CA ARG A 122 -4.31 -6.19 -8.99
C ARG A 122 -4.86 -5.58 -7.70
N VAL A 123 -6.18 -5.52 -7.57
CA VAL A 123 -6.85 -5.13 -6.33
C VAL A 123 -7.36 -6.38 -5.64
N VAL A 124 -6.70 -6.76 -4.56
CA VAL A 124 -7.08 -7.92 -3.75
C VAL A 124 -7.74 -7.42 -2.47
N THR A 125 -8.94 -7.91 -2.21
CA THR A 125 -9.68 -7.52 -0.99
C THR A 125 -9.44 -8.53 0.14
N TRP A 126 -9.39 -8.02 1.36
CA TRP A 126 -9.30 -8.82 2.57
C TRP A 126 -10.19 -8.23 3.67
N ARG A 127 -10.58 -9.01 4.67
CA ARG A 127 -11.46 -8.59 5.77
C ARG A 127 -10.76 -8.67 7.11
N ASP A 128 -10.28 -9.85 7.43
CA ASP A 128 -9.59 -10.12 8.68
C ASP A 128 -8.08 -10.25 8.50
N PRO A 129 -7.27 -9.93 9.53
CA PRO A 129 -5.81 -10.07 9.43
C PRO A 129 -5.34 -11.47 9.00
N GLY A 130 -6.14 -12.49 9.29
CA GLY A 130 -5.86 -13.88 8.87
C GLY A 130 -5.97 -14.11 7.36
N ASP A 131 -6.63 -13.23 6.62
CA ASP A 131 -6.78 -13.33 5.16
C ASP A 131 -5.54 -12.80 4.42
N LEU A 132 -4.65 -12.05 5.12
CA LEU A 132 -3.52 -11.39 4.48
C LEU A 132 -2.52 -12.35 3.82
N PRO A 133 -2.15 -13.49 4.40
CA PRO A 133 -1.28 -14.45 3.71
C PRO A 133 -1.86 -14.92 2.37
N ASP A 134 -3.14 -15.27 2.33
CA ASP A 134 -3.82 -15.70 1.10
C ASP A 134 -3.91 -14.55 0.07
N ALA A 135 -4.17 -13.33 0.55
CA ALA A 135 -4.18 -12.13 -0.30
C ALA A 135 -2.80 -11.85 -0.90
N VAL A 136 -1.73 -12.06 -0.14
CA VAL A 136 -0.34 -11.92 -0.61
C VAL A 136 -0.01 -12.96 -1.68
N GLU A 137 -0.50 -14.20 -1.59
CA GLU A 137 -0.28 -15.23 -2.61
C GLU A 137 -0.79 -14.85 -4.01
N SER A 138 -1.73 -13.92 -4.09
CA SER A 138 -2.23 -13.40 -5.36
C SER A 138 -1.23 -12.50 -6.09
N ILE A 139 -0.21 -11.99 -5.40
CA ILE A 139 0.86 -11.16 -5.98
C ILE A 139 1.88 -12.09 -6.63
N PRO A 140 2.24 -11.91 -7.91
CA PRO A 140 3.17 -12.78 -8.60
C PRO A 140 4.61 -12.72 -8.04
#